data_b9622f4f73ad5e62176025f9a8af4e61
#
_entry.id   b9622f4f73ad5e62176025f9a8af4e61
#
_cell.length_a   1.000
_cell.length_b   1.000
_cell.length_c   1.000
_cell.angle_alpha   90.00
_cell.angle_beta   90.00
_cell.angle_gamma   90.00
#
_symmetry.space_group_name_H-M   'P 1'
#
loop_
_entity.id
_entity.type
_entity.pdbx_description
1 polymer ?
#
loop_
_entity_poly.entity_id
_entity_poly.type
_entity_poly.pdbx_seq_one_letter_code
_entity_poly.pdbx_strand_id
1 'polypeptide(L)'
;DPKLLERSLYEGTPHLIADVVTNPKRAAAALQGIVRKMEERYQMMSSVQVRNIDQFNAKAREELAAGHKHFRLKPRQGEEQGEEAAWVEMPYIVVVIDELADLMVMVAKDVEESLQRLAQMARAAGIHLVLATQRPSVDVLTGVIKANFPSRVSFQVSSGVDSRTILD
;
A
#
# COMPACT_ATOMS: atom_id res chain seq x y z
N ASP A 1 -1.30 -14.43 -8.95
CA ASP A 1 -1.24 -15.90 -9.04
C ASP A 1 -2.00 -16.38 -10.27
N PRO A 2 -1.37 -17.09 -11.19
CA PRO A 2 -2.05 -17.71 -12.32
C PRO A 2 -2.99 -18.86 -11.90
N LYS A 3 -2.91 -19.29 -10.66
CA LYS A 3 -3.75 -20.35 -10.09
C LYS A 3 -4.97 -19.73 -9.41
N LEU A 4 -5.97 -19.39 -10.20
CA LEU A 4 -7.28 -18.85 -9.83
C LEU A 4 -8.00 -19.52 -8.63
N LEU A 5 -7.58 -20.69 -8.20
CA LEU A 5 -8.28 -21.51 -7.20
C LEU A 5 -8.05 -21.04 -5.74
N GLU A 6 -6.87 -20.50 -5.41
CA GLU A 6 -6.57 -20.14 -4.01
C GLU A 6 -7.15 -18.77 -3.61
N ARG A 7 -7.37 -17.89 -4.57
CA ARG A 7 -7.88 -16.55 -4.34
C ARG A 7 -9.39 -16.48 -4.15
N SER A 8 -10.13 -17.42 -4.70
CA SER A 8 -11.58 -17.50 -4.54
C SER A 8 -12.01 -17.63 -3.07
N LEU A 9 -11.12 -18.13 -2.22
CA LEU A 9 -11.36 -18.24 -0.77
C LEU A 9 -11.47 -16.88 -0.08
N TYR A 10 -10.91 -15.83 -0.65
CA TYR A 10 -10.95 -14.48 -0.09
C TYR A 10 -12.07 -13.61 -0.67
N GLU A 11 -12.67 -14.03 -1.80
CA GLU A 11 -13.80 -13.30 -2.40
C GLU A 11 -14.97 -13.23 -1.43
N GLY A 12 -15.61 -12.06 -1.35
CA GLY A 12 -16.73 -11.82 -0.44
C GLY A 12 -16.33 -11.64 1.04
N THR A 13 -15.06 -11.62 1.37
CA THR A 13 -14.59 -11.27 2.72
C THR A 13 -14.94 -9.82 3.03
N PRO A 14 -15.61 -9.51 4.16
CA PRO A 14 -16.11 -8.16 4.43
C PRO A 14 -15.00 -7.10 4.62
N HIS A 15 -13.75 -7.53 4.81
CA HIS A 15 -12.60 -6.65 4.96
C HIS A 15 -11.92 -6.26 3.64
N LEU A 16 -12.32 -6.86 2.51
CA LEU A 16 -11.77 -6.50 1.21
C LEU A 16 -12.24 -5.10 0.79
N ILE A 17 -11.29 -4.24 0.43
CA ILE A 17 -11.56 -2.90 -0.12
C ILE A 17 -11.95 -3.01 -1.61
N ALA A 18 -11.43 -4.03 -2.29
CA ALA A 18 -11.69 -4.33 -3.69
C ALA A 18 -11.62 -5.84 -3.90
N ASP A 19 -12.28 -6.32 -4.95
CA ASP A 19 -12.20 -7.71 -5.37
C ASP A 19 -10.75 -8.12 -5.67
N VAL A 20 -10.49 -9.42 -5.57
CA VAL A 20 -9.17 -9.98 -5.87
C VAL A 20 -8.78 -9.67 -7.32
N VAL A 21 -7.66 -8.98 -7.50
CA VAL A 21 -7.18 -8.55 -8.82
C VAL A 21 -6.29 -9.63 -9.42
N THR A 22 -6.67 -10.13 -10.59
CA THR A 22 -5.94 -11.20 -11.31
C THR A 22 -5.18 -10.71 -12.54
N ASN A 23 -5.54 -9.56 -13.07
CA ASN A 23 -4.93 -8.99 -14.27
C ASN A 23 -3.79 -8.03 -13.90
N PRO A 24 -2.56 -8.17 -14.46
CA PRO A 24 -1.40 -7.33 -14.12
C PRO A 24 -1.62 -5.83 -14.36
N LYS A 25 -2.29 -5.42 -15.43
CA LYS A 25 -2.59 -4.01 -15.69
C LYS A 25 -3.56 -3.43 -14.66
N ARG A 26 -4.57 -4.21 -14.26
CA ARG A 26 -5.49 -3.82 -13.20
C ARG A 26 -4.77 -3.77 -11.84
N ALA A 27 -3.80 -4.67 -11.60
CA ALA A 27 -2.99 -4.65 -10.39
C ALA A 27 -2.12 -3.39 -10.31
N ALA A 28 -1.46 -2.98 -11.40
CA ALA A 28 -0.72 -1.73 -11.45
C ALA A 28 -1.63 -0.52 -11.18
N ALA A 29 -2.81 -0.47 -11.79
CA ALA A 29 -3.79 0.59 -11.54
C ALA A 29 -4.30 0.59 -10.08
N ALA A 30 -4.47 -0.59 -9.47
CA ALA A 30 -4.84 -0.72 -8.06
C ALA A 30 -3.73 -0.18 -7.14
N LEU A 31 -2.45 -0.50 -7.41
CA LEU A 31 -1.31 0.05 -6.66
C LEU A 31 -1.26 1.59 -6.76
N GLN A 32 -1.46 2.15 -7.95
CA GLN A 32 -1.58 3.60 -8.10
C GLN A 32 -2.76 4.17 -7.30
N GLY A 33 -3.87 3.44 -7.22
CA GLY A 33 -5.00 3.77 -6.36
C GLY A 33 -4.62 3.82 -4.87
N ILE A 34 -3.81 2.87 -4.41
CA ILE A 34 -3.29 2.87 -3.02
C ILE A 34 -2.34 4.05 -2.78
N VAL A 35 -1.50 4.40 -3.76
CA VAL A 35 -0.64 5.60 -3.68
C VAL A 35 -1.50 6.85 -3.50
N ARG A 36 -2.53 7.04 -4.32
CA ARG A 36 -3.47 8.18 -4.15
C ARG A 36 -4.14 8.17 -2.78
N LYS A 37 -4.57 6.99 -2.30
CA LYS A 37 -5.18 6.87 -0.96
C LYS A 37 -4.21 7.23 0.16
N MET A 38 -2.95 6.88 0.02
CA MET A 38 -1.88 7.31 0.93
C MET A 38 -1.74 8.83 0.94
N GLU A 39 -1.72 9.46 -0.23
CA GLU A 39 -1.61 10.93 -0.37
C GLU A 39 -2.82 11.67 0.24
N GLU A 40 -4.03 11.16 0.02
CA GLU A 40 -5.24 11.67 0.68
C GLU A 40 -5.11 11.62 2.21
N ARG A 41 -4.64 10.50 2.75
CA ARG A 41 -4.41 10.35 4.19
C ARG A 41 -3.38 11.34 4.72
N TYR A 42 -2.29 11.54 3.98
CA TYR A 42 -1.29 12.56 4.34
C TYR A 42 -1.86 13.97 4.34
N GLN A 43 -2.69 14.32 3.36
CA GLN A 43 -3.36 15.61 3.31
C GLN A 43 -4.26 15.79 4.54
N MET A 44 -5.07 14.78 4.90
CA MET A 44 -5.93 14.80 6.08
C MET A 44 -5.10 14.97 7.37
N MET A 45 -4.08 14.15 7.57
CA MET A 45 -3.20 14.21 8.75
C MET A 45 -2.49 15.56 8.86
N SER A 46 -1.94 16.07 7.75
CA SER A 46 -1.30 17.39 7.71
C SER A 46 -2.25 18.52 8.03
N SER A 47 -3.51 18.43 7.60
CA SER A 47 -4.53 19.46 7.84
C SER A 47 -4.85 19.62 9.32
N VAL A 48 -4.81 18.52 10.06
CA VAL A 48 -5.08 18.51 11.50
C VAL A 48 -3.81 18.42 12.36
N GLN A 49 -2.63 18.57 11.74
CA GLN A 49 -1.32 18.67 12.39
C GLN A 49 -0.92 17.40 13.17
N VAL A 50 -1.23 16.23 12.67
CA VAL A 50 -0.78 14.95 13.20
C VAL A 50 0.18 14.26 12.25
N ARG A 51 0.99 13.31 12.77
CA ARG A 51 2.11 12.70 12.03
C ARG A 51 1.86 11.28 11.55
N ASN A 52 0.86 10.61 12.09
CA ASN A 52 0.54 9.22 11.74
C ASN A 52 -0.94 8.93 11.97
N ILE A 53 -1.37 7.77 11.48
CA ILE A 53 -2.76 7.31 11.53
C ILE A 53 -3.27 7.16 12.96
N ASP A 54 -2.44 6.74 13.91
CA ASP A 54 -2.87 6.54 15.30
C ASP A 54 -3.25 7.87 15.96
N GLN A 55 -2.42 8.90 15.74
CA GLN A 55 -2.71 10.24 16.20
C GLN A 55 -3.94 10.84 15.52
N PHE A 56 -4.11 10.57 14.22
CA PHE A 56 -5.32 11.01 13.51
C PHE A 56 -6.57 10.34 14.08
N ASN A 57 -6.55 9.04 14.28
CA ASN A 57 -7.69 8.29 14.80
C ASN A 57 -8.01 8.69 16.26
N ALA A 58 -7.00 8.93 17.09
CA ALA A 58 -7.22 9.45 18.43
C ALA A 58 -7.94 10.80 18.41
N LYS A 59 -7.44 11.73 17.57
CA LYS A 59 -8.06 13.05 17.39
C LYS A 59 -9.46 12.96 16.80
N ALA A 60 -9.68 12.08 15.81
CA ALA A 60 -11.01 11.86 15.23
C ALA A 60 -12.04 11.43 16.29
N ARG A 61 -11.65 10.52 17.19
CA ARG A 61 -12.52 10.10 18.31
C ARG A 61 -12.85 11.25 19.26
N GLU A 62 -11.86 12.09 19.61
CA GLU A 62 -12.05 13.27 20.46
C GLU A 62 -13.01 14.28 19.83
N GLU A 63 -12.79 14.61 18.58
CA GLU A 63 -13.63 15.58 17.84
C GLU A 63 -15.07 15.07 17.65
N LEU A 64 -15.24 13.80 17.32
CA LEU A 64 -16.56 13.19 17.21
C LEU A 64 -17.29 13.15 18.55
N ALA A 65 -16.59 12.87 19.65
CA ALA A 65 -17.18 12.90 21.00
C ALA A 65 -17.58 14.33 21.42
N ALA A 66 -16.85 15.35 20.94
CA ALA A 66 -17.20 16.76 21.10
C ALA A 66 -18.34 17.24 20.20
N GLY A 67 -18.86 16.40 19.31
CA GLY A 67 -19.94 16.72 18.35
C GLY A 67 -19.49 17.34 17.04
N HIS A 68 -18.18 17.46 16.82
CA HIS A 68 -17.63 17.96 15.58
C HIS A 68 -17.62 16.82 14.54
N LYS A 69 -18.32 17.00 13.42
CA LYS A 69 -18.44 15.97 12.38
C LYS A 69 -17.45 16.16 11.23
N HIS A 70 -16.95 17.37 11.04
CA HIS A 70 -16.13 17.73 9.89
C HIS A 70 -14.95 18.60 10.31
N PHE A 71 -13.93 18.62 9.46
CA PHE A 71 -12.79 19.53 9.53
C PHE A 71 -12.43 20.02 8.13
N ARG A 72 -11.63 21.06 8.04
CA ARG A 72 -11.23 21.63 6.76
C ARG A 72 -9.84 21.12 6.35
N LEU A 73 -9.72 20.60 5.15
CA LEU A 73 -8.45 20.25 4.56
C LEU A 73 -7.62 21.51 4.28
N LYS A 74 -6.30 21.38 4.29
CA LYS A 74 -5.43 22.43 3.78
C LYS A 74 -5.69 22.61 2.29
N PRO A 75 -5.82 23.86 1.78
CA PRO A 75 -6.02 24.11 0.37
C PRO A 75 -4.84 23.57 -0.44
N ARG A 76 -5.13 23.02 -1.62
CA ARG A 76 -4.12 22.66 -2.60
C ARG A 76 -3.61 23.90 -3.31
N GLN A 77 -2.48 23.76 -4.00
CA GLN A 77 -1.92 24.87 -4.78
C GLN A 77 -2.94 25.37 -5.83
N GLY A 78 -3.32 26.65 -5.72
CA GLY A 78 -4.33 27.28 -6.57
C GLY A 78 -5.75 27.30 -6.03
N GLU A 79 -6.02 26.71 -4.87
CA GLU A 79 -7.32 26.77 -4.20
C GLU A 79 -7.32 27.89 -3.14
N GLU A 80 -8.40 28.68 -3.09
CA GLU A 80 -8.55 29.73 -2.05
C GLU A 80 -8.94 29.14 -0.69
N GLN A 81 -9.68 28.05 -0.67
CA GLN A 81 -10.12 27.37 0.55
C GLN A 81 -10.02 25.84 0.36
N GLY A 82 -9.62 25.15 1.43
CA GLY A 82 -9.63 23.69 1.44
C GLY A 82 -11.03 23.10 1.54
N GLU A 83 -11.22 21.93 0.98
CA GLU A 83 -12.44 21.16 1.04
C GLU A 83 -12.78 20.74 2.47
N GLU A 84 -14.07 20.49 2.73
CA GLU A 84 -14.53 19.92 3.99
C GLU A 84 -14.41 18.40 3.95
N ALA A 85 -13.84 17.82 5.01
CA ALA A 85 -13.69 16.38 5.18
C ALA A 85 -14.37 15.94 6.48
N ALA A 86 -14.98 14.76 6.47
CA ALA A 86 -15.59 14.20 7.65
C ALA A 86 -14.55 13.62 8.62
N TRP A 87 -14.77 13.76 9.91
CA TRP A 87 -14.07 13.00 10.92
C TRP A 87 -14.52 11.53 10.88
N VAL A 88 -13.64 10.67 10.41
CA VAL A 88 -13.84 9.22 10.39
C VAL A 88 -12.53 8.54 10.74
N GLU A 89 -12.56 7.54 11.60
CA GLU A 89 -11.36 6.75 11.86
C GLU A 89 -10.90 6.03 10.59
N MET A 90 -9.62 6.15 10.30
CA MET A 90 -9.00 5.48 9.15
C MET A 90 -8.64 4.05 9.53
N PRO A 91 -9.13 3.03 8.83
CA PRO A 91 -8.68 1.66 9.04
C PRO A 91 -7.24 1.48 8.52
N TYR A 92 -6.50 0.54 9.09
CA TYR A 92 -5.28 0.06 8.46
C TYR A 92 -5.60 -0.64 7.14
N ILE A 93 -4.71 -0.51 6.16
CA ILE A 93 -4.81 -1.17 4.87
C ILE A 93 -3.63 -2.14 4.74
N VAL A 94 -3.91 -3.40 4.42
CA VAL A 94 -2.89 -4.38 4.07
C VAL A 94 -3.02 -4.70 2.59
N VAL A 95 -1.94 -4.50 1.85
CA VAL A 95 -1.84 -4.83 0.42
C VAL A 95 -1.01 -6.10 0.31
N VAL A 96 -1.60 -7.15 -0.25
CA VAL A 96 -0.93 -8.43 -0.45
C VAL A 96 -0.74 -8.65 -1.94
N ILE A 97 0.51 -8.87 -2.36
CA ILE A 97 0.88 -9.31 -3.71
C ILE A 97 1.41 -10.73 -3.57
N ASP A 98 0.68 -11.68 -4.08
CA ASP A 98 0.94 -13.11 -3.97
C ASP A 98 2.11 -13.58 -4.87
N GLU A 99 2.17 -13.08 -6.10
CA GLU A 99 3.27 -13.36 -7.03
C GLU A 99 3.73 -12.07 -7.73
N LEU A 100 4.79 -11.47 -7.17
CA LEU A 100 5.36 -10.22 -7.71
C LEU A 100 5.94 -10.41 -9.11
N ALA A 101 6.49 -11.60 -9.43
CA ALA A 101 7.09 -11.87 -10.73
C ALA A 101 6.10 -11.67 -11.88
N ASP A 102 4.82 -12.02 -11.70
CA ASP A 102 3.82 -11.84 -12.76
C ASP A 102 3.58 -10.38 -13.11
N LEU A 103 3.73 -9.48 -12.15
CA LEU A 103 3.63 -8.05 -12.37
C LEU A 103 4.91 -7.49 -13.02
N MET A 104 6.06 -7.96 -12.56
CA MET A 104 7.37 -7.50 -13.05
C MET A 104 7.61 -7.85 -14.52
N VAL A 105 7.08 -8.96 -15.00
CA VAL A 105 7.16 -9.34 -16.42
C VAL A 105 6.38 -8.39 -17.33
N MET A 106 5.24 -7.90 -16.88
CA MET A 106 4.27 -7.19 -17.73
C MET A 106 4.31 -5.66 -17.55
N VAL A 107 4.51 -5.17 -16.34
CA VAL A 107 4.30 -3.77 -15.94
C VAL A 107 5.33 -3.30 -14.91
N ALA A 108 6.57 -3.80 -15.01
CA ALA A 108 7.64 -3.59 -14.04
C ALA A 108 7.78 -2.13 -13.59
N LYS A 109 7.90 -1.19 -14.54
CA LYS A 109 8.14 0.23 -14.25
C LYS A 109 7.04 0.83 -13.36
N ASP A 110 5.79 0.64 -13.72
CA ASP A 110 4.65 1.22 -12.98
C ASP A 110 4.52 0.61 -11.58
N VAL A 111 4.83 -0.69 -11.47
CA VAL A 111 4.81 -1.42 -10.21
C VAL A 111 5.96 -0.98 -9.31
N GLU A 112 7.19 -0.93 -9.80
CA GLU A 112 8.36 -0.48 -9.02
C GLU A 112 8.18 0.94 -8.50
N GLU A 113 7.73 1.86 -9.34
CA GLU A 113 7.49 3.26 -8.96
C GLU A 113 6.45 3.36 -7.84
N SER A 114 5.34 2.64 -7.98
CA SER A 114 4.28 2.61 -6.97
C SER A 114 4.77 1.98 -5.66
N LEU A 115 5.46 0.84 -5.73
CA LEU A 115 5.99 0.14 -4.57
C LEU A 115 7.06 0.96 -3.84
N GLN A 116 7.96 1.62 -4.58
CA GLN A 116 8.96 2.50 -4.00
C GLN A 116 8.31 3.64 -3.20
N ARG A 117 7.32 4.30 -3.79
CA ARG A 117 6.61 5.40 -3.14
C ARG A 117 5.85 4.93 -1.88
N LEU A 118 5.17 3.80 -1.98
CA LEU A 118 4.48 3.20 -0.83
C LEU A 118 5.48 2.79 0.26
N ALA A 119 6.57 2.11 -0.07
CA ALA A 119 7.55 1.67 0.91
C ALA A 119 8.18 2.83 1.71
N GLN A 120 8.36 3.99 1.08
CA GLN A 120 8.92 5.17 1.72
C GLN A 120 7.94 5.88 2.65
N MET A 121 6.64 5.85 2.35
CA MET A 121 5.67 6.74 2.99
C MET A 121 4.47 6.03 3.63
N ALA A 122 4.16 4.81 3.26
CA ALA A 122 2.90 4.16 3.62
C ALA A 122 2.72 3.88 5.12
N ARG A 123 3.83 3.66 5.85
CA ARG A 123 3.82 3.31 7.27
C ARG A 123 3.04 4.32 8.12
N ALA A 124 3.33 5.61 7.97
CA ALA A 124 2.66 6.65 8.74
C ALA A 124 1.18 6.79 8.37
N ALA A 125 0.82 6.46 7.13
CA ALA A 125 -0.56 6.44 6.65
C ALA A 125 -1.33 5.15 7.00
N GLY A 126 -0.71 4.22 7.74
CA GLY A 126 -1.33 2.94 8.14
C GLY A 126 -1.55 1.98 6.98
N ILE A 127 -0.65 1.99 5.98
CA ILE A 127 -0.70 1.08 4.83
C ILE A 127 0.52 0.17 4.90
N HIS A 128 0.28 -1.12 4.85
CA HIS A 128 1.31 -2.16 4.95
C HIS A 128 1.30 -3.03 3.70
N LEU A 129 2.49 -3.46 3.26
CA LEU A 129 2.66 -4.26 2.07
C LEU A 129 3.28 -5.62 2.44
N VAL A 130 2.71 -6.67 1.87
CA VAL A 130 3.24 -8.03 1.89
C VAL A 130 3.46 -8.45 0.44
N LEU A 131 4.73 -8.58 0.05
CA LEU A 131 5.12 -8.96 -1.29
C LEU A 131 5.65 -10.39 -1.25
N ALA A 132 5.06 -11.28 -2.03
CA ALA A 132 5.54 -12.64 -2.16
C ALA A 132 5.92 -12.95 -3.62
N THR A 133 6.82 -13.90 -3.80
CA THR A 133 7.19 -14.45 -5.10
C THR A 133 7.76 -15.84 -4.96
N GLN A 134 7.47 -16.70 -5.91
CA GLN A 134 8.10 -18.02 -6.08
C GLN A 134 9.36 -17.95 -6.98
N ARG A 135 9.66 -16.77 -7.55
CA ARG A 135 10.78 -16.55 -8.48
C ARG A 135 11.74 -15.50 -7.93
N PRO A 136 12.66 -15.89 -7.06
CA PRO A 136 13.60 -14.95 -6.44
C PRO A 136 14.77 -14.57 -7.38
N SER A 137 14.43 -14.15 -8.61
CA SER A 137 15.42 -13.68 -9.59
C SER A 137 15.74 -12.19 -9.42
N VAL A 138 16.86 -11.74 -9.96
CA VAL A 138 17.27 -10.33 -9.92
C VAL A 138 16.32 -9.39 -10.65
N ASP A 139 15.57 -9.92 -11.64
CA ASP A 139 14.57 -9.16 -12.40
C ASP A 139 13.27 -8.94 -11.60
N VAL A 140 13.04 -9.74 -10.57
CA VAL A 140 11.89 -9.64 -9.67
C VAL A 140 12.27 -8.93 -8.37
N LEU A 141 13.34 -9.38 -7.73
CA LEU A 141 13.91 -8.76 -6.55
C LEU A 141 14.99 -7.75 -6.96
N THR A 142 14.55 -6.70 -7.64
CA THR A 142 15.44 -5.64 -8.13
C THR A 142 16.08 -4.86 -6.99
N GLY A 143 17.14 -4.12 -7.30
CA GLY A 143 17.80 -3.23 -6.33
C GLY A 143 16.84 -2.25 -5.68
N VAL A 144 15.87 -1.73 -6.44
CA VAL A 144 14.82 -0.82 -5.92
C VAL A 144 13.93 -1.53 -4.90
N ILE A 145 13.45 -2.72 -5.22
CA ILE A 145 12.63 -3.53 -4.30
C ILE A 145 13.43 -3.86 -3.02
N LYS A 146 14.65 -4.37 -3.17
CA LYS A 146 15.48 -4.77 -2.02
C LYS A 146 15.83 -3.59 -1.11
N ALA A 147 16.11 -2.42 -1.66
CA ALA A 147 16.45 -1.23 -0.89
C ALA A 147 15.25 -0.70 -0.06
N ASN A 148 14.04 -0.89 -0.55
CA ASN A 148 12.83 -0.36 0.09
C ASN A 148 12.09 -1.39 0.97
N PHE A 149 12.39 -2.69 0.81
CA PHE A 149 11.82 -3.80 1.59
C PHE A 149 12.94 -4.60 2.28
N PRO A 150 13.54 -4.07 3.36
CA PRO A 150 14.68 -4.69 4.02
C PRO A 150 14.30 -5.94 4.83
N SER A 151 13.06 -6.05 5.29
CA SER A 151 12.58 -7.23 6.02
C SER A 151 12.21 -8.34 5.04
N ARG A 152 12.89 -9.47 5.10
CA ARG A 152 12.72 -10.58 4.17
C ARG A 152 12.50 -11.88 4.92
N VAL A 153 11.62 -12.72 4.40
CA VAL A 153 11.38 -14.08 4.87
C VAL A 153 11.51 -15.01 3.66
N SER A 154 12.26 -16.06 3.77
CA SER A 154 12.43 -17.04 2.70
C SER A 154 12.44 -18.45 3.26
N PHE A 155 11.90 -19.37 2.48
CA PHE A 155 12.13 -20.80 2.65
C PHE A 155 13.42 -21.21 1.94
N GLN A 156 13.86 -22.46 2.15
CA GLN A 156 15.01 -23.02 1.49
C GLN A 156 14.85 -22.97 -0.04
N VAL A 157 15.89 -22.52 -0.73
CA VAL A 157 15.98 -22.50 -2.20
C VAL A 157 17.00 -23.53 -2.67
N SER A 158 16.85 -24.01 -3.89
CA SER A 158 17.73 -25.03 -4.48
C SER A 158 19.03 -24.45 -5.07
N SER A 159 19.06 -23.15 -5.32
CA SER A 159 20.16 -22.45 -5.99
C SER A 159 20.89 -21.49 -5.04
N GLY A 160 22.23 -21.57 -5.04
CA GLY A 160 23.06 -20.60 -4.34
C GLY A 160 22.97 -19.17 -4.92
N VAL A 161 22.58 -19.04 -6.18
CA VAL A 161 22.31 -17.73 -6.82
C VAL A 161 21.04 -17.12 -6.24
N ASP A 162 19.97 -17.90 -6.14
CA ASP A 162 18.71 -17.45 -5.57
C ASP A 162 18.86 -17.04 -4.09
N SER A 163 19.62 -17.85 -3.34
CA SER A 163 19.93 -17.53 -1.95
C SER A 163 20.61 -16.15 -1.82
N ARG A 164 21.64 -15.90 -2.65
CA ARG A 164 22.31 -14.58 -2.67
C ARG A 164 21.38 -13.47 -3.11
N THR A 165 20.55 -13.70 -4.13
CA THR A 165 19.58 -12.70 -4.60
C THR A 165 18.61 -12.28 -3.49
N ILE A 166 18.24 -13.20 -2.62
CA ILE A 166 17.32 -12.92 -1.51
C ILE A 166 18.05 -12.22 -0.35
N LEU A 167 19.24 -12.68 0.00
CA LEU A 167 19.95 -12.28 1.23
C LEU A 167 20.84 -11.05 1.06
N ASP A 168 21.40 -10.85 -0.13
CA ASP A 168 22.28 -9.71 -0.45
C ASP A 168 21.45 -8.54 -1.00
#